data_7dd71c8db01f809ff196a1c326d37d21
#
_entry.id   7dd71c8db01f809ff196a1c326d37d21
#
_cell.length_a   1.000
_cell.length_b   1.000
_cell.length_c   1.000
_cell.angle_alpha   90.00
_cell.angle_beta   90.00
_cell.angle_gamma   90.00
#
_symmetry.space_group_name_H-M   'P 1'
#
loop_
_entity.id
_entity.type
_entity.pdbx_description
1 polymer ?
#
loop_
_entity_poly.entity_id
_entity_poly.type
_entity_poly.pdbx_seq_one_letter_code
_entity_poly.pdbx_strand_id
1 'polypeptide(L)'
;MVSRPHTVGVLVFAGVTLLDVAGPSEVFTEANRCGADYRITLISADGAPVRSSTGLRFDVDRAAAATRTLDTLLVPGSEELVSAALPAELVGAATGLADRAPRIASVCTGAFLLAAAGLLDGRRTTTHWRHAATLRRRHPGIEVDRDALFVTDGPIITSAGISAGIDLALHLVEQDHGPAIARDVARALVVFLQRPGGQSQFSVPIRTQAPKDSTLRALLDTIHTDPTREYTVPVLAALANTSPRQLTRLFRRELDTTPARYLEQVRLEQAQILLDQGHSVTTTAVRSGFGSDDTLRRAFQQHLGVAPSTYRHRFTTTAER
;
A
#
# COMPACT_ATOMS: atom_id res chain seq x y z
N MET A 1 -2.87 15.77 34.58
CA MET A 1 -4.09 16.02 33.78
C MET A 1 -4.28 14.79 32.93
N VAL A 2 -5.42 14.07 33.09
CA VAL A 2 -5.76 12.94 32.21
C VAL A 2 -6.09 13.55 30.86
N SER A 3 -5.26 13.30 29.84
CA SER A 3 -5.56 13.75 28.49
C SER A 3 -6.82 13.00 28.01
N ARG A 4 -7.68 13.67 27.24
CA ARG A 4 -8.84 12.98 26.66
C ARG A 4 -8.38 11.93 25.66
N PRO A 5 -9.11 10.80 25.51
CA PRO A 5 -8.80 9.80 24.49
C PRO A 5 -8.77 10.41 23.07
N HIS A 6 -7.80 9.98 22.25
CA HIS A 6 -7.76 10.30 20.83
C HIS A 6 -8.85 9.48 20.09
N THR A 7 -9.87 10.17 19.59
CA THR A 7 -11.01 9.51 18.96
C THR A 7 -10.76 9.28 17.47
N VAL A 8 -10.76 8.00 17.07
CA VAL A 8 -10.68 7.56 15.67
C VAL A 8 -12.06 7.13 15.21
N GLY A 9 -12.67 7.90 14.31
CA GLY A 9 -13.93 7.52 13.68
C GLY A 9 -13.65 6.73 12.40
N VAL A 10 -14.20 5.54 12.28
CA VAL A 10 -14.09 4.69 11.07
C VAL A 10 -15.43 4.72 10.35
N LEU A 11 -15.46 5.29 9.15
CA LEU A 11 -16.67 5.35 8.32
C LEU A 11 -16.87 4.01 7.61
N VAL A 12 -17.80 3.19 8.10
CA VAL A 12 -18.15 1.89 7.53
C VAL A 12 -19.44 1.97 6.70
N PHE A 13 -19.51 1.16 5.66
CA PHE A 13 -20.62 1.11 4.72
C PHE A 13 -20.75 -0.30 4.12
N ALA A 14 -21.85 -0.61 3.47
CA ALA A 14 -22.08 -1.92 2.86
C ALA A 14 -20.98 -2.23 1.84
N GLY A 15 -20.45 -3.46 1.87
CA GLY A 15 -19.36 -3.90 1.01
C GLY A 15 -17.97 -3.42 1.41
N VAL A 16 -17.81 -2.73 2.57
CA VAL A 16 -16.50 -2.27 3.07
C VAL A 16 -15.50 -3.43 3.18
N THR A 17 -14.28 -3.22 2.77
CA THR A 17 -13.20 -4.22 2.89
C THR A 17 -12.87 -4.46 4.37
N LEU A 18 -13.10 -5.71 4.84
CA LEU A 18 -12.93 -6.05 6.26
C LEU A 18 -11.55 -5.67 6.80
N LEU A 19 -10.47 -5.99 6.08
CA LEU A 19 -9.12 -5.77 6.57
C LEU A 19 -8.75 -4.27 6.59
N ASP A 20 -9.38 -3.44 5.76
CA ASP A 20 -9.19 -1.98 5.78
C ASP A 20 -9.77 -1.35 7.07
N VAL A 21 -10.70 -2.04 7.72
CA VAL A 21 -11.26 -1.66 9.03
C VAL A 21 -10.46 -2.33 10.15
N ALA A 22 -10.33 -3.64 10.10
CA ALA A 22 -9.75 -4.44 11.18
C ALA A 22 -8.25 -4.15 11.38
N GLY A 23 -7.47 -4.04 10.29
CA GLY A 23 -6.03 -3.81 10.37
C GLY A 23 -5.65 -2.56 11.15
N PRO A 24 -6.12 -1.37 10.76
CA PRO A 24 -5.89 -0.15 11.53
C PRO A 24 -6.45 -0.21 12.96
N SER A 25 -7.62 -0.82 13.14
CA SER A 25 -8.25 -0.93 14.45
C SER A 25 -7.40 -1.74 15.42
N GLU A 26 -6.81 -2.85 14.98
CA GLU A 26 -5.89 -3.66 15.80
C GLU A 26 -4.63 -2.88 16.16
N VAL A 27 -4.08 -2.07 15.24
CA VAL A 27 -2.93 -1.21 15.53
C VAL A 27 -3.25 -0.23 16.66
N PHE A 28 -4.39 0.48 16.61
CA PHE A 28 -4.79 1.41 17.66
C PHE A 28 -5.11 0.70 18.97
N THR A 29 -5.70 -0.49 18.91
CA THR A 29 -6.00 -1.32 20.08
C THR A 29 -4.71 -1.76 20.77
N GLU A 30 -3.72 -2.22 20.01
CA GLU A 30 -2.42 -2.61 20.53
C GLU A 30 -1.63 -1.40 21.06
N ALA A 31 -1.76 -0.24 20.41
CA ALA A 31 -1.18 0.99 20.92
C ALA A 31 -1.69 1.34 22.33
N ASN A 32 -2.97 1.11 22.61
CA ASN A 32 -3.52 1.30 23.94
C ASN A 32 -2.89 0.36 24.99
N ARG A 33 -2.56 -0.88 24.61
CA ARG A 33 -1.80 -1.80 25.49
C ARG A 33 -0.37 -1.34 25.74
N CYS A 34 0.20 -0.58 24.78
CA CYS A 34 1.52 0.02 24.87
C CYS A 34 1.52 1.43 25.52
N GLY A 35 0.39 1.88 26.07
CA GLY A 35 0.31 3.14 26.84
C GLY A 35 -0.29 4.33 26.07
N ALA A 36 -0.81 4.15 24.87
CA ALA A 36 -1.64 5.14 24.19
C ALA A 36 -3.08 5.15 24.73
N ASP A 37 -3.90 6.11 24.28
CA ASP A 37 -5.32 6.19 24.67
C ASP A 37 -6.16 6.55 23.43
N TYR A 38 -6.40 5.55 22.55
CA TYR A 38 -7.26 5.66 21.39
C TYR A 38 -8.66 5.12 21.70
N ARG A 39 -9.67 5.85 21.22
CA ARG A 39 -11.06 5.37 21.20
C ARG A 39 -11.52 5.20 19.77
N ILE A 40 -11.73 3.97 19.34
CA ILE A 40 -12.24 3.64 18.00
C ILE A 40 -13.77 3.69 18.04
N THR A 41 -14.38 4.32 17.04
CA THR A 41 -15.83 4.45 16.89
C THR A 41 -16.21 4.08 15.47
N LEU A 42 -17.03 3.05 15.29
CA LEU A 42 -17.58 2.69 13.99
C LEU A 42 -18.79 3.57 13.67
N ILE A 43 -18.76 4.20 12.51
CA ILE A 43 -19.75 5.19 12.08
C ILE A 43 -20.29 4.75 10.72
N SER A 44 -21.61 4.69 10.54
CA SER A 44 -22.23 4.59 9.22
C SER A 44 -23.03 5.84 8.89
N ALA A 45 -23.50 6.00 7.67
CA ALA A 45 -24.26 7.18 7.26
C ALA A 45 -25.51 7.39 8.13
N ASP A 46 -26.25 6.31 8.38
CA ASP A 46 -27.53 6.30 9.10
C ASP A 46 -27.46 5.70 10.51
N GLY A 47 -26.32 5.12 10.92
CA GLY A 47 -26.15 4.40 12.18
C GLY A 47 -26.58 2.93 12.14
N ALA A 48 -27.04 2.45 10.99
CA ALA A 48 -27.41 1.05 10.84
C ALA A 48 -26.18 0.14 10.71
N PRO A 49 -26.27 -1.13 11.19
CA PRO A 49 -25.23 -2.12 10.99
C PRO A 49 -24.98 -2.40 9.52
N VAL A 50 -23.72 -2.66 9.17
CA VAL A 50 -23.29 -2.89 7.78
C VAL A 50 -22.67 -4.28 7.61
N ARG A 51 -22.70 -4.80 6.37
CA ARG A 51 -21.98 -6.02 6.00
C ARG A 51 -20.72 -5.68 5.25
N SER A 52 -19.61 -6.30 5.64
CA SER A 52 -18.34 -6.20 4.91
C SER A 52 -18.37 -6.96 3.60
N SER A 53 -17.33 -6.79 2.79
CA SER A 53 -17.08 -7.56 1.55
C SER A 53 -16.98 -9.07 1.77
N THR A 54 -16.64 -9.52 2.98
CA THR A 54 -16.56 -10.94 3.37
C THR A 54 -17.88 -11.49 3.90
N GLY A 55 -18.92 -10.64 4.03
CA GLY A 55 -20.22 -11.00 4.61
C GLY A 55 -20.32 -10.88 6.13
N LEU A 56 -19.20 -10.60 6.82
CA LEU A 56 -19.23 -10.33 8.26
C LEU A 56 -19.99 -9.03 8.54
N ARG A 57 -20.75 -9.04 9.63
CA ARG A 57 -21.55 -7.88 10.06
C ARG A 57 -20.76 -7.07 11.06
N PHE A 58 -20.77 -5.75 10.87
CA PHE A 58 -20.36 -4.77 11.86
C PHE A 58 -21.59 -4.16 12.52
N ASP A 59 -21.64 -4.19 13.83
CA ASP A 59 -22.48 -3.29 14.59
C ASP A 59 -21.83 -1.89 14.58
N VAL A 60 -22.65 -0.86 14.55
CA VAL A 60 -22.22 0.54 14.38
C VAL A 60 -22.54 1.31 15.65
N ASP A 61 -21.58 2.11 16.13
CA ASP A 61 -21.73 2.86 17.36
C ASP A 61 -22.67 4.04 17.20
N ARG A 62 -22.65 4.69 16.02
CA ARG A 62 -23.50 5.89 15.76
C ARG A 62 -23.61 6.26 14.28
N ALA A 63 -24.62 7.06 13.97
CA ALA A 63 -24.77 7.70 12.67
C ALA A 63 -23.75 8.84 12.49
N ALA A 64 -23.39 9.13 11.24
CA ALA A 64 -22.50 10.24 10.88
C ALA A 64 -23.04 11.59 11.40
N ALA A 65 -24.34 11.83 11.27
CA ALA A 65 -24.99 13.06 11.73
C ALA A 65 -24.94 13.23 13.26
N ALA A 66 -24.92 12.11 14.02
CA ALA A 66 -24.86 12.12 15.49
C ALA A 66 -23.41 12.19 16.04
N THR A 67 -22.41 12.12 15.16
CA THR A 67 -20.99 12.22 15.54
C THR A 67 -20.62 13.69 15.71
N ARG A 68 -20.03 14.05 16.86
CA ARG A 68 -19.68 15.44 17.16
C ARG A 68 -18.29 15.79 16.65
N THR A 69 -17.26 15.37 17.34
CA THR A 69 -15.84 15.65 17.01
C THR A 69 -15.05 14.36 16.97
N LEU A 70 -14.10 14.30 16.06
CA LEU A 70 -13.11 13.24 15.90
C LEU A 70 -11.73 13.88 15.92
N ASP A 71 -10.71 13.14 16.34
CA ASP A 71 -9.33 13.54 16.16
C ASP A 71 -8.79 13.00 14.82
N THR A 72 -9.30 11.84 14.40
CA THR A 72 -9.00 11.23 13.10
C THR A 72 -10.25 10.61 12.49
N LEU A 73 -10.50 10.89 11.22
CA LEU A 73 -11.45 10.16 10.39
C LEU A 73 -10.69 9.14 9.54
N LEU A 74 -11.06 7.86 9.62
CA LEU A 74 -10.55 6.80 8.77
C LEU A 74 -11.63 6.36 7.78
N VAL A 75 -11.30 6.37 6.48
CA VAL A 75 -12.18 5.98 5.38
C VAL A 75 -11.62 4.73 4.70
N PRO A 76 -12.16 3.53 5.00
CA PRO A 76 -11.78 2.27 4.38
C PRO A 76 -12.21 2.18 2.92
N GLY A 77 -11.67 1.20 2.19
CA GLY A 77 -12.04 0.95 0.80
C GLY A 77 -13.13 -0.11 0.60
N SER A 78 -13.57 -0.19 -0.66
CA SER A 78 -14.43 -1.23 -1.22
C SER A 78 -14.28 -1.23 -2.74
N GLU A 79 -14.42 -2.38 -3.39
CA GLU A 79 -14.49 -2.45 -4.87
C GLU A 79 -15.71 -1.67 -5.40
N GLU A 80 -16.78 -1.55 -4.64
CA GLU A 80 -17.98 -0.80 -5.00
C GLU A 80 -17.73 0.69 -5.16
N LEU A 81 -16.78 1.27 -4.40
CA LEU A 81 -16.39 2.68 -4.55
C LEU A 81 -15.78 3.00 -5.92
N VAL A 82 -15.28 1.97 -6.62
CA VAL A 82 -14.67 2.13 -7.94
C VAL A 82 -15.66 1.80 -9.05
N SER A 83 -16.54 0.82 -8.87
CA SER A 83 -17.37 0.27 -9.93
C SER A 83 -18.71 0.98 -10.15
N ALA A 84 -19.24 1.65 -9.13
CA ALA A 84 -20.55 2.28 -9.14
C ALA A 84 -20.51 3.80 -8.90
N ALA A 85 -21.61 4.48 -9.16
CA ALA A 85 -21.85 5.82 -8.68
C ALA A 85 -21.99 5.78 -7.15
N LEU A 86 -21.28 6.68 -6.45
CA LEU A 86 -21.32 6.69 -5.00
C LEU A 86 -22.66 7.22 -4.50
N PRO A 87 -23.28 6.57 -3.50
CA PRO A 87 -24.49 7.08 -2.88
C PRO A 87 -24.26 8.49 -2.29
N ALA A 88 -25.15 9.43 -2.60
CA ALA A 88 -25.05 10.81 -2.11
C ALA A 88 -24.99 10.88 -0.58
N GLU A 89 -25.70 9.98 0.10
CA GLU A 89 -25.69 9.87 1.57
C GLU A 89 -24.30 9.49 2.11
N LEU A 90 -23.60 8.58 1.43
CA LEU A 90 -22.25 8.18 1.84
C LEU A 90 -21.24 9.31 1.61
N VAL A 91 -21.33 10.00 0.47
CA VAL A 91 -20.50 11.18 0.18
C VAL A 91 -20.77 12.28 1.20
N GLY A 92 -22.05 12.58 1.49
CA GLY A 92 -22.44 13.56 2.50
C GLY A 92 -21.96 13.20 3.92
N ALA A 93 -22.00 11.90 4.28
CA ALA A 93 -21.47 11.43 5.55
C ALA A 93 -19.94 11.64 5.63
N ALA A 94 -19.20 11.31 4.57
CA ALA A 94 -17.75 11.51 4.52
C ALA A 94 -17.38 13.00 4.64
N THR A 95 -18.06 13.89 3.88
CA THR A 95 -17.86 15.33 3.94
C THR A 95 -18.14 15.87 5.33
N GLY A 96 -19.32 15.57 5.89
CA GLY A 96 -19.70 16.09 7.21
C GLY A 96 -18.85 15.57 8.36
N LEU A 97 -18.26 14.37 8.25
CA LEU A 97 -17.30 13.85 9.24
C LEU A 97 -15.91 14.50 9.06
N ALA A 98 -15.50 14.75 7.82
CA ALA A 98 -14.24 15.44 7.50
C ALA A 98 -14.18 16.84 8.10
N ASP A 99 -15.29 17.60 8.04
CA ASP A 99 -15.40 18.94 8.65
C ASP A 99 -15.19 18.94 10.18
N ARG A 100 -15.30 17.76 10.80
CA ARG A 100 -15.22 17.57 12.27
C ARG A 100 -13.96 16.85 12.73
N ALA A 101 -13.06 16.51 11.79
CA ALA A 101 -11.84 15.77 12.03
C ALA A 101 -10.63 16.58 11.51
N PRO A 102 -9.70 17.00 12.39
CA PRO A 102 -8.49 17.71 11.97
C PRO A 102 -7.54 16.83 11.13
N ARG A 103 -7.67 15.50 11.21
CA ARG A 103 -6.89 14.54 10.42
C ARG A 103 -7.83 13.56 9.71
N ILE A 104 -7.59 13.36 8.41
CA ILE A 104 -8.37 12.48 7.55
C ILE A 104 -7.43 11.43 6.98
N ALA A 105 -7.77 10.16 7.14
CA ALA A 105 -7.01 9.05 6.60
C ALA A 105 -7.89 8.19 5.68
N SER A 106 -7.34 7.68 4.58
CA SER A 106 -8.02 6.69 3.76
C SER A 106 -7.17 5.46 3.51
N VAL A 107 -7.82 4.32 3.43
CA VAL A 107 -7.20 3.04 3.10
C VAL A 107 -7.76 2.57 1.76
N CYS A 108 -6.88 2.06 0.88
CA CYS A 108 -7.29 1.42 -0.37
C CYS A 108 -8.11 2.36 -1.28
N THR A 109 -9.26 1.90 -1.74
CA THR A 109 -10.19 2.67 -2.56
C THR A 109 -11.01 3.70 -1.78
N GLY A 110 -10.82 3.84 -0.47
CA GLY A 110 -11.39 4.94 0.32
C GLY A 110 -11.01 6.33 -0.24
N ALA A 111 -9.88 6.44 -0.94
CA ALA A 111 -9.49 7.63 -1.67
C ALA A 111 -10.52 8.07 -2.73
N PHE A 112 -11.28 7.15 -3.32
CA PHE A 112 -12.37 7.49 -4.26
C PHE A 112 -13.53 8.22 -3.56
N LEU A 113 -13.85 7.83 -2.34
CA LEU A 113 -14.86 8.51 -1.55
C LEU A 113 -14.39 9.91 -1.15
N LEU A 114 -13.14 10.06 -0.72
CA LEU A 114 -12.55 11.37 -0.42
C LEU A 114 -12.49 12.27 -1.68
N ALA A 115 -12.17 11.69 -2.85
CA ALA A 115 -12.16 12.41 -4.11
C ALA A 115 -13.57 12.88 -4.52
N ALA A 116 -14.58 12.03 -4.37
CA ALA A 116 -15.99 12.39 -4.64
C ALA A 116 -16.51 13.45 -3.67
N ALA A 117 -15.98 13.52 -2.46
CA ALA A 117 -16.26 14.56 -1.48
C ALA A 117 -15.47 15.88 -1.74
N GLY A 118 -14.64 15.96 -2.80
CA GLY A 118 -13.82 17.14 -3.12
C GLY A 118 -12.62 17.35 -2.19
N LEU A 119 -12.33 16.41 -1.30
CA LEU A 119 -11.30 16.57 -0.27
C LEU A 119 -9.89 16.38 -0.80
N LEU A 120 -9.71 15.75 -1.98
CA LEU A 120 -8.42 15.49 -2.60
C LEU A 120 -8.05 16.43 -3.74
N ASP A 121 -8.87 17.44 -4.05
CA ASP A 121 -8.60 18.37 -5.15
C ASP A 121 -7.30 19.15 -4.94
N GLY A 122 -6.41 19.13 -5.94
CA GLY A 122 -5.10 19.75 -5.89
C GLY A 122 -4.09 19.07 -4.97
N ARG A 123 -4.39 17.88 -4.43
CA ARG A 123 -3.54 17.19 -3.48
C ARG A 123 -2.81 16.02 -4.09
N ARG A 124 -1.67 15.68 -3.46
CA ARG A 124 -0.96 14.44 -3.71
C ARG A 124 -1.57 13.31 -2.89
N THR A 125 -1.83 12.16 -3.52
CA THR A 125 -2.54 11.04 -2.90
C THR A 125 -2.02 9.69 -3.41
N THR A 126 -2.36 8.61 -2.73
CA THR A 126 -2.25 7.26 -3.26
C THR A 126 -3.55 6.50 -3.05
N THR A 127 -3.69 5.39 -3.73
CA THR A 127 -4.79 4.42 -3.59
C THR A 127 -4.28 3.03 -3.94
N HIS A 128 -5.13 2.02 -3.88
CA HIS A 128 -4.75 0.69 -4.32
C HIS A 128 -4.22 0.71 -5.76
N TRP A 129 -3.05 0.12 -6.01
CA TRP A 129 -2.31 0.18 -7.28
C TRP A 129 -3.18 -0.17 -8.50
N ARG A 130 -4.11 -1.14 -8.35
CA ARG A 130 -5.04 -1.57 -9.39
C ARG A 130 -5.92 -0.43 -9.89
N HIS A 131 -6.26 0.50 -9.02
CA HIS A 131 -7.23 1.56 -9.28
C HIS A 131 -6.61 2.96 -9.42
N ALA A 132 -5.29 3.11 -9.23
CA ALA A 132 -4.58 4.40 -9.32
C ALA A 132 -4.80 5.11 -10.68
N ALA A 133 -4.72 4.36 -11.80
CA ALA A 133 -5.00 4.91 -13.12
C ALA A 133 -6.46 5.37 -13.30
N THR A 134 -7.40 4.67 -12.66
CA THR A 134 -8.83 5.03 -12.70
C THR A 134 -9.10 6.27 -11.86
N LEU A 135 -8.50 6.39 -10.68
CA LEU A 135 -8.61 7.58 -9.83
C LEU A 135 -8.10 8.82 -10.59
N ARG A 136 -6.89 8.76 -11.16
CA ARG A 136 -6.31 9.86 -11.95
C ARG A 136 -7.18 10.27 -13.15
N ARG A 137 -7.78 9.29 -13.84
CA ARG A 137 -8.64 9.57 -15.00
C ARG A 137 -9.97 10.24 -14.59
N ARG A 138 -10.56 9.83 -13.48
CA ARG A 138 -11.85 10.38 -13.00
C ARG A 138 -11.68 11.74 -12.32
N HIS A 139 -10.55 11.96 -11.69
CA HIS A 139 -10.24 13.17 -10.93
C HIS A 139 -8.89 13.74 -11.40
N PRO A 140 -8.84 14.42 -12.55
CA PRO A 140 -7.58 14.89 -13.15
C PRO A 140 -6.88 15.98 -12.34
N GLY A 141 -7.58 16.62 -11.39
CA GLY A 141 -7.00 17.59 -10.44
C GLY A 141 -6.22 16.95 -9.29
N ILE A 142 -6.18 15.60 -9.18
CA ILE A 142 -5.49 14.88 -8.11
C ILE A 142 -4.16 14.33 -8.62
N GLU A 143 -3.07 14.59 -7.90
CA GLU A 143 -1.77 13.97 -8.17
C GLU A 143 -1.70 12.59 -7.52
N VAL A 144 -1.80 11.53 -8.33
CA VAL A 144 -1.82 10.15 -7.83
C VAL A 144 -0.44 9.51 -7.91
N ASP A 145 0.16 9.28 -6.75
CA ASP A 145 1.37 8.45 -6.60
C ASP A 145 0.97 6.96 -6.61
N ARG A 146 1.32 6.28 -7.70
CA ARG A 146 0.92 4.89 -7.93
C ARG A 146 1.70 3.88 -7.08
N ASP A 147 2.86 4.28 -6.58
CA ASP A 147 3.80 3.36 -5.93
C ASP A 147 3.89 3.54 -4.41
N ALA A 148 3.57 4.70 -3.89
CA ALA A 148 3.66 4.96 -2.46
C ALA A 148 2.74 4.03 -1.64
N LEU A 149 3.25 3.47 -0.53
CA LEU A 149 2.44 2.73 0.44
C LEU A 149 1.43 3.64 1.13
N PHE A 150 1.85 4.85 1.47
CA PHE A 150 0.98 5.94 1.91
C PHE A 150 1.58 7.29 1.51
N VAL A 151 0.74 8.30 1.42
CA VAL A 151 1.09 9.69 1.10
C VAL A 151 0.46 10.57 2.16
N THR A 152 1.26 11.47 2.74
CA THR A 152 0.79 12.55 3.62
C THR A 152 0.81 13.86 2.85
N ASP A 153 -0.34 14.53 2.79
CA ASP A 153 -0.48 15.86 2.20
C ASP A 153 -1.32 16.73 3.14
N GLY A 154 -0.65 17.51 3.96
CA GLY A 154 -1.29 18.30 5.01
C GLY A 154 -2.05 17.41 6.01
N PRO A 155 -3.36 17.68 6.23
CA PRO A 155 -4.17 16.91 7.17
C PRO A 155 -4.67 15.58 6.59
N ILE A 156 -4.43 15.31 5.31
CA ILE A 156 -4.94 14.14 4.62
C ILE A 156 -3.82 13.13 4.40
N ILE A 157 -4.08 11.88 4.78
CA ILE A 157 -3.14 10.78 4.63
C ILE A 157 -3.86 9.65 3.90
N THR A 158 -3.34 9.24 2.76
CA THR A 158 -3.95 8.18 1.95
C THR A 158 -3.01 6.99 1.85
N SER A 159 -3.53 5.76 1.91
CA SER A 159 -2.72 4.55 1.79
C SER A 159 -3.16 3.62 0.68
N ALA A 160 -2.21 2.81 0.24
CA ALA A 160 -2.33 1.87 -0.87
C ALA A 160 -3.41 0.80 -0.69
N GLY A 161 -3.67 0.41 0.53
CA GLY A 161 -4.78 -0.48 0.83
C GLY A 161 -4.41 -1.84 1.38
N ILE A 162 -5.43 -2.47 1.88
CA ILE A 162 -5.45 -3.73 2.59
C ILE A 162 -4.38 -3.72 3.70
N SER A 163 -3.28 -4.41 3.54
CA SER A 163 -2.22 -4.44 4.56
C SER A 163 -1.48 -3.11 4.76
N ALA A 164 -1.48 -2.20 3.77
CA ALA A 164 -0.91 -0.86 3.93
C ALA A 164 -1.72 0.05 4.89
N GLY A 165 -2.95 -0.33 5.24
CA GLY A 165 -3.71 0.29 6.31
C GLY A 165 -3.05 0.10 7.68
N ILE A 166 -2.33 -1.01 7.89
CA ILE A 166 -1.53 -1.25 9.08
C ILE A 166 -0.33 -0.29 9.13
N ASP A 167 0.39 -0.11 8.01
CA ASP A 167 1.52 0.83 7.94
C ASP A 167 1.06 2.26 8.16
N LEU A 168 -0.07 2.64 7.57
CA LEU A 168 -0.70 3.94 7.83
C LEU A 168 -1.00 4.13 9.32
N ALA A 169 -1.65 3.16 9.96
CA ALA A 169 -2.01 3.27 11.37
C ALA A 169 -0.76 3.32 12.28
N LEU A 170 0.29 2.54 12.00
CA LEU A 170 1.57 2.62 12.69
C LEU A 170 2.22 4.01 12.54
N HIS A 171 2.16 4.59 11.33
CA HIS A 171 2.62 5.96 11.10
C HIS A 171 1.83 6.98 11.93
N LEU A 172 0.50 6.82 12.05
CA LEU A 172 -0.32 7.68 12.90
C LEU A 172 0.04 7.53 14.38
N VAL A 173 0.25 6.30 14.86
CA VAL A 173 0.72 6.03 16.24
C VAL A 173 2.09 6.67 16.47
N GLU A 174 3.01 6.59 15.50
CA GLU A 174 4.32 7.24 15.60
C GLU A 174 4.20 8.76 15.70
N GLN A 175 3.32 9.38 14.92
CA GLN A 175 3.06 10.83 14.99
C GLN A 175 2.47 11.25 16.33
N ASP A 176 1.55 10.46 16.89
CA ASP A 176 0.80 10.81 18.09
C ASP A 176 1.56 10.50 19.39
N HIS A 177 2.32 9.40 19.42
CA HIS A 177 2.92 8.83 20.62
C HIS A 177 4.43 8.57 20.50
N GLY A 178 5.01 8.85 19.35
CA GLY A 178 6.44 8.70 19.08
C GLY A 178 6.86 7.29 18.67
N PRO A 179 8.13 7.17 18.21
CA PRO A 179 8.63 5.95 17.58
C PRO A 179 8.81 4.76 18.54
N ALA A 180 8.87 4.98 19.85
CA ALA A 180 9.00 3.90 20.82
C ALA A 180 7.70 3.06 20.89
N ILE A 181 6.56 3.70 21.09
CA ILE A 181 5.25 3.05 21.13
C ILE A 181 4.95 2.37 19.79
N ALA A 182 5.18 3.07 18.66
CA ALA A 182 4.95 2.49 17.35
C ALA A 182 5.79 1.20 17.10
N ARG A 183 7.05 1.15 17.58
CA ARG A 183 7.87 -0.07 17.50
C ARG A 183 7.33 -1.21 18.38
N ASP A 184 6.87 -0.89 19.58
CA ASP A 184 6.33 -1.92 20.48
C ASP A 184 5.04 -2.51 19.91
N VAL A 185 4.18 -1.67 19.34
CA VAL A 185 2.97 -2.10 18.60
C VAL A 185 3.34 -2.98 17.40
N ALA A 186 4.29 -2.55 16.56
CA ALA A 186 4.71 -3.34 15.40
C ALA A 186 5.26 -4.71 15.81
N ARG A 187 6.03 -4.76 16.92
CA ARG A 187 6.56 -6.01 17.46
C ARG A 187 5.46 -6.92 18.00
N ALA A 188 4.49 -6.37 18.73
CA ALA A 188 3.39 -7.14 19.27
C ALA A 188 2.48 -7.72 18.18
N LEU A 189 2.26 -6.98 17.10
CA LEU A 189 1.49 -7.43 15.94
C LEU A 189 2.30 -8.30 14.96
N VAL A 190 3.62 -8.49 15.21
CA VAL A 190 4.53 -9.24 14.33
C VAL A 190 4.54 -8.67 12.90
N VAL A 191 4.52 -7.34 12.79
CA VAL A 191 4.60 -6.60 11.52
C VAL A 191 5.81 -5.69 11.48
N PHE A 192 6.22 -5.27 10.28
CA PHE A 192 7.27 -4.27 10.14
C PHE A 192 6.78 -2.89 10.58
N LEU A 193 7.60 -2.13 11.30
CA LEU A 193 7.30 -0.74 11.63
C LEU A 193 7.22 0.14 10.36
N GLN A 194 8.15 -0.10 9.44
CA GLN A 194 8.16 0.52 8.12
C GLN A 194 8.55 -0.54 7.11
N ARG A 195 7.62 -0.88 6.22
CA ARG A 195 7.97 -1.73 5.08
C ARG A 195 8.81 -0.91 4.10
N PRO A 196 9.98 -1.41 3.67
CA PRO A 196 10.77 -0.72 2.66
C PRO A 196 10.04 -0.72 1.32
N GLY A 197 10.13 0.39 0.57
CA GLY A 197 9.65 0.55 -0.79
C GLY A 197 8.17 0.85 -0.96
N GLY A 198 7.70 0.72 -2.19
CA GLY A 198 6.35 1.05 -2.61
C GLY A 198 5.47 -0.19 -2.85
N GLN A 199 4.26 0.05 -3.37
CA GLN A 199 3.32 -1.00 -3.80
C GLN A 199 3.92 -1.93 -4.87
N SER A 200 4.91 -1.44 -5.62
CA SER A 200 5.61 -2.21 -6.66
C SER A 200 6.38 -3.41 -6.12
N GLN A 201 6.65 -3.47 -4.82
CA GLN A 201 7.32 -4.59 -4.17
C GLN A 201 6.43 -5.81 -3.94
N PHE A 202 5.11 -5.65 -4.02
CA PHE A 202 4.21 -6.79 -3.93
C PHE A 202 4.13 -7.51 -5.27
N SER A 203 5.21 -8.16 -5.58
CA SER A 203 5.55 -9.09 -6.66
C SER A 203 5.09 -8.75 -8.08
N VAL A 204 6.04 -8.70 -9.00
CA VAL A 204 5.80 -8.66 -10.45
C VAL A 204 4.78 -9.73 -10.90
N PRO A 205 4.78 -10.96 -10.36
CA PRO A 205 3.76 -11.97 -10.69
C PRO A 205 2.33 -11.61 -10.26
N ILE A 206 2.15 -10.85 -9.17
CA ILE A 206 0.80 -10.46 -8.70
C ILE A 206 0.28 -9.22 -9.43
N ARG A 207 1.16 -8.37 -9.98
CA ARG A 207 0.80 -7.11 -10.66
C ARG A 207 0.27 -7.30 -12.08
N THR A 208 0.63 -8.39 -12.72
CA THR A 208 0.20 -8.69 -14.06
C THR A 208 -0.97 -9.68 -14.01
N GLN A 209 -2.14 -9.28 -14.46
CA GLN A 209 -3.03 -10.27 -15.07
C GLN A 209 -2.17 -11.08 -16.02
N ALA A 210 -2.23 -12.42 -15.93
CA ALA A 210 -1.43 -13.28 -16.79
C ALA A 210 -1.52 -12.72 -18.22
N PRO A 211 -0.41 -12.43 -18.88
CA PRO A 211 -0.44 -11.82 -20.20
C PRO A 211 -1.38 -12.62 -21.10
N LYS A 212 -2.20 -11.97 -21.88
CA LYS A 212 -3.07 -12.66 -22.84
C LYS A 212 -2.23 -13.35 -23.91
N ASP A 213 -1.07 -12.80 -24.18
CA ASP A 213 -0.10 -13.37 -25.13
C ASP A 213 0.66 -14.53 -24.48
N SER A 214 0.49 -15.74 -25.04
CA SER A 214 1.12 -16.97 -24.54
C SER A 214 2.65 -16.97 -24.65
N THR A 215 3.20 -16.29 -25.65
CA THR A 215 4.65 -16.16 -25.86
C THR A 215 5.27 -15.30 -24.77
N LEU A 216 4.60 -14.18 -24.43
CA LEU A 216 5.05 -13.33 -23.33
C LEU A 216 4.99 -14.09 -22.01
N ARG A 217 3.94 -14.85 -21.76
CA ARG A 217 3.80 -15.67 -20.54
C ARG A 217 4.96 -16.65 -20.39
N ALA A 218 5.25 -17.43 -21.41
CA ALA A 218 6.37 -18.38 -21.40
C ALA A 218 7.72 -17.68 -21.16
N LEU A 219 7.93 -16.48 -21.75
CA LEU A 219 9.12 -15.69 -21.54
C LEU A 219 9.25 -15.21 -20.08
N LEU A 220 8.14 -14.75 -19.47
CA LEU A 220 8.13 -14.35 -18.07
C LEU A 220 8.43 -15.53 -17.15
N ASP A 221 7.85 -16.69 -17.40
CA ASP A 221 8.13 -17.91 -16.65
C ASP A 221 9.63 -18.28 -16.72
N THR A 222 10.25 -18.11 -17.90
CA THR A 222 11.70 -18.34 -18.08
C THR A 222 12.52 -17.35 -17.24
N ILE A 223 12.18 -16.07 -17.22
CA ILE A 223 12.86 -15.04 -16.43
C ILE A 223 12.71 -15.34 -14.92
N HIS A 224 11.53 -15.75 -14.48
CA HIS A 224 11.27 -16.08 -13.07
C HIS A 224 12.00 -17.34 -12.61
N THR A 225 12.13 -18.33 -13.49
CA THR A 225 12.83 -19.60 -13.17
C THR A 225 14.34 -19.39 -12.97
N ASP A 226 14.94 -18.51 -13.77
CA ASP A 226 16.38 -18.20 -13.63
C ASP A 226 16.64 -16.70 -13.90
N PRO A 227 16.45 -15.83 -12.91
CA PRO A 227 16.70 -14.39 -13.07
C PRO A 227 18.20 -14.05 -13.15
N THR A 228 19.08 -15.00 -12.83
CA THR A 228 20.54 -14.78 -12.79
C THR A 228 21.17 -14.83 -14.18
N ARG A 229 20.51 -15.49 -15.11
CA ARG A 229 20.98 -15.62 -16.48
C ARG A 229 21.13 -14.24 -17.13
N GLU A 230 22.12 -14.11 -18.00
CA GLU A 230 22.33 -12.90 -18.76
C GLU A 230 21.24 -12.72 -19.83
N TYR A 231 20.32 -11.78 -19.56
CA TYR A 231 19.22 -11.41 -20.45
C TYR A 231 19.44 -10.01 -21.01
N THR A 232 19.89 -9.92 -22.24
CA THR A 232 19.81 -8.69 -23.03
C THR A 232 18.48 -8.65 -23.79
N VAL A 233 18.04 -7.45 -24.21
CA VAL A 233 16.80 -7.33 -25.00
C VAL A 233 16.82 -8.20 -26.27
N PRO A 234 17.95 -8.29 -27.02
CA PRO A 234 18.07 -9.23 -28.14
C PRO A 234 17.91 -10.70 -27.74
N VAL A 235 18.50 -11.13 -26.61
CA VAL A 235 18.36 -12.50 -26.08
C VAL A 235 16.90 -12.82 -25.74
N LEU A 236 16.23 -11.91 -25.02
CA LEU A 236 14.82 -12.06 -24.68
C LEU A 236 13.92 -12.09 -25.94
N ALA A 237 14.25 -11.29 -26.94
CA ALA A 237 13.53 -11.26 -28.22
C ALA A 237 13.69 -12.58 -28.98
N ALA A 238 14.91 -13.14 -28.99
CA ALA A 238 15.17 -14.45 -29.60
C ALA A 238 14.40 -15.58 -28.89
N LEU A 239 14.38 -15.59 -27.55
CA LEU A 239 13.60 -16.56 -26.76
C LEU A 239 12.08 -16.47 -27.05
N ALA A 240 11.59 -15.29 -27.34
CA ALA A 240 10.19 -15.05 -27.70
C ALA A 240 9.91 -15.15 -29.21
N ASN A 241 10.88 -15.60 -30.04
CA ASN A 241 10.75 -15.64 -31.50
C ASN A 241 10.22 -14.33 -32.10
N THR A 242 10.70 -13.19 -31.64
CA THR A 242 10.24 -11.86 -32.06
C THR A 242 11.41 -10.87 -32.22
N SER A 243 11.16 -9.70 -32.80
CA SER A 243 12.17 -8.65 -32.86
C SER A 243 12.25 -7.84 -31.54
N PRO A 244 13.41 -7.25 -31.18
CA PRO A 244 13.55 -6.39 -30.01
C PRO A 244 12.51 -5.26 -29.91
N ARG A 245 12.14 -4.68 -31.05
CA ARG A 245 11.12 -3.63 -31.15
C ARG A 245 9.72 -4.15 -30.85
N GLN A 246 9.38 -5.32 -31.38
CA GLN A 246 8.10 -5.98 -31.12
C GLN A 246 7.99 -6.43 -29.66
N LEU A 247 9.06 -7.01 -29.09
CA LEU A 247 9.11 -7.39 -27.70
C LEU A 247 8.88 -6.18 -26.79
N THR A 248 9.58 -5.06 -27.04
CA THR A 248 9.39 -3.84 -26.23
C THR A 248 7.96 -3.31 -26.31
N ARG A 249 7.34 -3.35 -27.51
CA ARG A 249 5.95 -2.96 -27.69
C ARG A 249 4.99 -3.89 -26.96
N LEU A 250 5.26 -5.20 -26.95
CA LEU A 250 4.48 -6.21 -26.25
C LEU A 250 4.53 -6.00 -24.74
N PHE A 251 5.72 -5.79 -24.16
CA PHE A 251 5.88 -5.46 -22.74
C PHE A 251 5.14 -4.17 -22.35
N ARG A 252 5.22 -3.13 -23.18
CA ARG A 252 4.48 -1.88 -22.92
C ARG A 252 2.96 -2.07 -22.97
N ARG A 253 2.46 -2.84 -23.91
CA ARG A 253 1.03 -3.07 -24.10
C ARG A 253 0.43 -3.93 -22.99
N GLU A 254 1.09 -5.05 -22.65
CA GLU A 254 0.56 -6.04 -21.72
C GLU A 254 0.92 -5.75 -20.25
N LEU A 255 2.10 -5.13 -20.00
CA LEU A 255 2.70 -4.99 -18.67
C LEU A 255 2.99 -3.53 -18.28
N ASP A 256 2.75 -2.56 -19.17
CA ASP A 256 3.05 -1.13 -18.97
C ASP A 256 4.51 -0.85 -18.55
N THR A 257 5.45 -1.69 -19.01
CA THR A 257 6.88 -1.59 -18.68
C THR A 257 7.77 -1.93 -19.89
N THR A 258 9.08 -1.96 -19.68
CA THR A 258 10.04 -2.43 -20.68
C THR A 258 10.68 -3.76 -20.23
N PRO A 259 11.21 -4.60 -21.17
CA PRO A 259 11.87 -5.85 -20.80
C PRO A 259 13.00 -5.66 -19.77
N ALA A 260 13.83 -4.61 -19.94
CA ALA A 260 14.94 -4.32 -19.03
C ALA A 260 14.46 -3.95 -17.62
N ARG A 261 13.45 -3.07 -17.51
CA ARG A 261 12.86 -2.69 -16.21
C ARG A 261 12.17 -3.86 -15.52
N TYR A 262 11.49 -4.71 -16.29
CA TYR A 262 10.87 -5.92 -15.74
C TYR A 262 11.92 -6.85 -15.13
N LEU A 263 12.99 -7.15 -15.88
CA LEU A 263 14.10 -7.99 -15.41
C LEU A 263 14.77 -7.40 -14.15
N GLU A 264 15.05 -6.10 -14.17
CA GLU A 264 15.64 -5.40 -13.01
C GLU A 264 14.76 -5.56 -11.76
N GLN A 265 13.45 -5.47 -11.91
CA GLN A 265 12.50 -5.62 -10.82
C GLN A 265 12.45 -7.06 -10.28
N VAL A 266 12.44 -8.08 -11.15
CA VAL A 266 12.51 -9.49 -10.74
C VAL A 266 13.81 -9.77 -9.96
N ARG A 267 14.94 -9.24 -10.43
CA ARG A 267 16.22 -9.35 -9.74
C ARG A 267 16.24 -8.65 -8.39
N LEU A 268 15.58 -7.49 -8.30
CA LEU A 268 15.47 -6.74 -7.05
C LEU A 268 14.67 -7.51 -6.00
N GLU A 269 13.55 -8.14 -6.39
CA GLU A 269 12.76 -9.00 -5.51
C GLU A 269 13.57 -10.21 -5.01
N GLN A 270 14.31 -10.86 -5.90
CA GLN A 270 15.21 -11.95 -5.51
C GLN A 270 16.31 -11.49 -4.54
N ALA A 271 16.86 -10.28 -4.77
CA ALA A 271 17.86 -9.70 -3.89
C ALA A 271 17.32 -9.40 -2.49
N GLN A 272 16.10 -8.91 -2.39
CA GLN A 272 15.44 -8.68 -1.10
C GLN A 272 15.30 -9.99 -0.32
N ILE A 273 14.78 -11.05 -0.96
CA ILE A 273 14.65 -12.38 -0.35
C ILE A 273 16.00 -12.91 0.17
N LEU A 274 17.07 -12.77 -0.62
CA LEU A 274 18.38 -13.21 -0.22
C LEU A 274 18.96 -12.42 0.96
N LEU A 275 18.73 -11.11 1.01
CA LEU A 275 19.15 -10.26 2.15
C LEU A 275 18.34 -10.59 3.42
N ASP A 276 17.05 -10.87 3.28
CA ASP A 276 16.18 -11.29 4.40
C ASP A 276 16.62 -12.66 4.96
N GLN A 277 17.15 -13.53 4.11
CA GLN A 277 17.77 -14.81 4.50
C GLN A 277 19.17 -14.64 5.11
N GLY A 278 19.67 -13.40 5.27
CA GLY A 278 20.96 -13.12 5.91
C GLY A 278 22.18 -13.18 4.99
N HIS A 279 22.01 -13.37 3.68
CA HIS A 279 23.13 -13.39 2.75
C HIS A 279 23.89 -12.04 2.72
N SER A 280 25.20 -12.12 2.44
CA SER A 280 26.01 -10.90 2.26
C SER A 280 25.58 -10.12 1.02
N VAL A 281 25.86 -8.80 0.98
CA VAL A 281 25.56 -7.95 -0.19
C VAL A 281 26.20 -8.50 -1.45
N THR A 282 27.45 -8.94 -1.36
CA THR A 282 28.21 -9.52 -2.50
C THR A 282 27.59 -10.82 -2.98
N THR A 283 27.25 -11.73 -2.06
CA THR A 283 26.56 -12.98 -2.41
C THR A 283 25.20 -12.70 -3.05
N THR A 284 24.46 -11.72 -2.51
CA THR A 284 23.16 -11.30 -3.02
C THR A 284 23.29 -10.75 -4.44
N ALA A 285 24.26 -9.86 -4.71
CA ALA A 285 24.47 -9.28 -6.02
C ALA A 285 24.67 -10.33 -7.11
N VAL A 286 25.47 -11.36 -6.80
CA VAL A 286 25.72 -12.47 -7.73
C VAL A 286 24.47 -13.35 -7.89
N ARG A 287 23.86 -13.80 -6.78
CA ARG A 287 22.75 -14.76 -6.79
C ARG A 287 21.41 -14.17 -7.26
N SER A 288 21.27 -12.86 -7.26
CA SER A 288 20.10 -12.18 -7.81
C SER A 288 20.28 -11.72 -9.27
N GLY A 289 21.48 -11.90 -9.85
CA GLY A 289 21.77 -11.56 -11.25
C GLY A 289 22.15 -10.10 -11.48
N PHE A 290 22.44 -9.31 -10.43
CA PHE A 290 23.01 -7.96 -10.59
C PHE A 290 24.50 -7.99 -10.96
N GLY A 291 25.20 -9.07 -10.65
CA GLY A 291 26.60 -9.30 -11.01
C GLY A 291 27.61 -8.55 -10.13
N SER A 292 27.30 -7.35 -9.64
CA SER A 292 28.19 -6.59 -8.76
C SER A 292 27.44 -5.84 -7.65
N ASP A 293 28.14 -5.57 -6.55
CA ASP A 293 27.63 -4.80 -5.41
C ASP A 293 27.20 -3.39 -5.83
N ASP A 294 27.92 -2.77 -6.73
CA ASP A 294 27.61 -1.41 -7.22
C ASP A 294 26.33 -1.36 -8.04
N THR A 295 26.08 -2.37 -8.86
CA THR A 295 24.83 -2.48 -9.63
C THR A 295 23.65 -2.71 -8.71
N LEU A 296 23.80 -3.63 -7.73
CA LEU A 296 22.81 -3.88 -6.70
C LEU A 296 22.53 -2.62 -5.86
N ARG A 297 23.58 -1.90 -5.44
CA ARG A 297 23.45 -0.67 -4.65
C ARG A 297 22.68 0.40 -5.41
N ARG A 298 22.97 0.62 -6.69
CA ARG A 298 22.25 1.59 -7.52
C ARG A 298 20.77 1.22 -7.67
N ALA A 299 20.46 -0.04 -7.92
CA ALA A 299 19.10 -0.52 -8.02
C ALA A 299 18.34 -0.33 -6.68
N PHE A 300 18.94 -0.70 -5.54
CA PHE A 300 18.37 -0.49 -4.21
C PHE A 300 18.12 0.99 -3.93
N GLN A 301 19.10 1.85 -4.20
CA GLN A 301 18.95 3.29 -3.99
C GLN A 301 17.84 3.88 -4.86
N GLN A 302 17.77 3.46 -6.12
CA GLN A 302 16.78 3.96 -7.09
C GLN A 302 15.36 3.51 -6.77
N HIS A 303 15.19 2.25 -6.37
CA HIS A 303 13.87 1.64 -6.18
C HIS A 303 13.38 1.64 -4.73
N LEU A 304 14.30 1.61 -3.75
CA LEU A 304 14.00 1.46 -2.33
C LEU A 304 14.47 2.64 -1.47
N GLY A 305 15.23 3.58 -2.05
CA GLY A 305 15.77 4.73 -1.33
C GLY A 305 16.79 4.42 -0.25
N VAL A 306 17.25 3.16 -0.14
CA VAL A 306 18.19 2.69 0.89
C VAL A 306 19.31 1.83 0.28
N ALA A 307 20.46 1.74 0.97
CA ALA A 307 21.51 0.82 0.57
C ALA A 307 21.18 -0.64 0.95
N PRO A 308 21.67 -1.66 0.20
CA PRO A 308 21.45 -3.08 0.53
C PRO A 308 21.92 -3.47 1.94
N SER A 309 23.03 -2.91 2.40
CA SER A 309 23.52 -3.11 3.77
C SER A 309 22.58 -2.56 4.83
N THR A 310 22.04 -1.36 4.61
CA THR A 310 21.05 -0.74 5.50
C THR A 310 19.74 -1.54 5.48
N TYR A 311 19.31 -2.01 4.31
CA TYR A 311 18.17 -2.90 4.16
C TYR A 311 18.36 -4.16 5.01
N ARG A 312 19.47 -4.88 4.85
CA ARG A 312 19.78 -6.09 5.62
C ARG A 312 19.79 -5.84 7.13
N HIS A 313 20.41 -4.76 7.61
CA HIS A 313 20.47 -4.45 9.05
C HIS A 313 19.10 -4.20 9.68
N ARG A 314 18.11 -3.74 8.95
CA ARG A 314 16.74 -3.57 9.46
C ARG A 314 16.05 -4.90 9.78
N PHE A 315 16.51 -5.99 9.17
CA PHE A 315 15.94 -7.33 9.35
C PHE A 315 16.77 -8.25 10.26
N THR A 316 18.06 -7.98 10.47
CA THR A 316 18.94 -8.82 11.31
C THR A 316 19.00 -8.39 12.78
N THR A 317 18.45 -7.24 13.18
CA THR A 317 18.53 -6.75 14.56
C THR A 317 17.53 -7.35 15.55
N THR A 318 16.73 -8.33 15.16
CA THR A 318 15.85 -9.06 16.11
C THR A 318 16.36 -10.46 16.49
N ALA A 319 17.52 -10.87 16.03
CA ALA A 319 18.04 -12.23 16.22
C ALA A 319 19.37 -12.34 17.00
N GLU A 320 19.84 -11.30 17.71
CA GLU A 320 20.96 -11.46 18.66
C GLU A 320 21.01 -10.29 19.64
N ARG A 321 20.38 -10.48 20.82
CA ARG A 321 20.91 -10.09 22.15
C ARG A 321 20.22 -10.90 23.23
#